data_ca34f006c7196529d3616471aea5e715
#
_entry.id   ca34f006c7196529d3616471aea5e715
#
_cell.length_a   1.000
_cell.length_b   1.000
_cell.length_c   1.000
_cell.angle_alpha   90.00
_cell.angle_beta   90.00
_cell.angle_gamma   90.00
#
_symmetry.space_group_name_H-M   'P 1'
#
loop_
_entity.id
_entity.type
_entity.pdbx_description
1 polymer ?
#
loop_
_entity_poly.entity_id
_entity_poly.type
_entity_poly.pdbx_seq_one_letter_code
_entity_poly.pdbx_strand_id
1 'polypeptide(L)'
;MSILFAILIFEAIIIIHELGHFIAAKASGVKVNEFAIGMGPAIIKKKKGDTLYAWRVFPIGGYCAMEGEDNGSEDGGAFCNKSLPKRMLIVVAGVIMNLVLGYIILCISTARSDGIATTTISWFEDNAMSQSAGLQVGDEIIEVNGMRIFTTMD
;
A
#
# COMPACT_ATOMS: atom_id res chain seq x y z
N MET A 1 -22.01 8.95 -3.15
CA MET A 1 -21.41 7.63 -2.85
C MET A 1 -19.92 7.62 -3.15
N SER A 2 -19.45 8.02 -4.34
CA SER A 2 -18.01 7.94 -4.73
C SER A 2 -17.03 8.70 -3.83
N ILE A 3 -17.38 9.90 -3.35
CA ILE A 3 -16.51 10.70 -2.47
C ILE A 3 -16.30 10.01 -1.10
N LEU A 4 -17.35 9.43 -0.52
CA LEU A 4 -17.22 8.72 0.74
C LEU A 4 -16.29 7.50 0.62
N PHE A 5 -16.44 6.71 -0.46
CA PHE A 5 -15.52 5.59 -0.72
C PHE A 5 -14.09 6.05 -0.93
N ALA A 6 -13.86 7.17 -1.64
CA ALA A 6 -12.53 7.73 -1.82
C ALA A 6 -11.89 8.11 -0.48
N ILE A 7 -12.64 8.77 0.42
CA ILE A 7 -12.17 9.12 1.76
C ILE A 7 -11.81 7.86 2.58
N LEU A 8 -12.67 6.83 2.55
CA LEU A 8 -12.42 5.59 3.29
C LEU A 8 -11.18 4.84 2.77
N ILE A 9 -10.99 4.80 1.45
CA ILE A 9 -9.79 4.18 0.84
C ILE A 9 -8.54 4.97 1.23
N PHE A 10 -8.59 6.29 1.14
CA PHE A 10 -7.48 7.16 1.50
C PHE A 10 -7.09 7.00 2.97
N GLU A 11 -8.09 6.97 3.87
CA GLU A 11 -7.86 6.73 5.29
C GLU A 11 -7.25 5.36 5.55
N ALA A 12 -7.72 4.30 4.88
CA ALA A 12 -7.16 2.97 5.01
C ALA A 12 -5.68 2.91 4.60
N ILE A 13 -5.29 3.62 3.53
CA ILE A 13 -3.90 3.72 3.08
C ILE A 13 -3.04 4.42 4.13
N ILE A 14 -3.54 5.51 4.74
CA ILE A 14 -2.82 6.24 5.79
C ILE A 14 -2.65 5.35 7.04
N ILE A 15 -3.71 4.69 7.49
CA ILE A 15 -3.65 3.82 8.67
C ILE A 15 -2.62 2.70 8.48
N ILE A 16 -2.56 2.10 7.30
CA ILE A 16 -1.60 1.04 6.99
C ILE A 16 -0.17 1.58 6.93
N HIS A 17 0.01 2.78 6.39
CA HIS A 17 1.29 3.49 6.42
C HIS A 17 1.78 3.73 7.85
N GLU A 18 0.95 4.32 8.70
CA GLU A 18 1.28 4.57 10.11
C GLU A 18 1.50 3.28 10.90
N LEU A 19 0.76 2.23 10.57
CA LEU A 19 0.96 0.90 11.14
C LEU A 19 2.35 0.34 10.81
N GLY A 20 2.86 0.62 9.62
CA GLY A 20 4.23 0.29 9.22
C GLY A 20 5.26 0.91 10.15
N HIS A 21 5.19 2.21 10.37
CA HIS A 21 6.05 2.93 11.33
C HIS A 21 5.92 2.36 12.73
N PHE A 22 4.69 2.13 13.18
CA PHE A 22 4.41 1.57 14.49
C PHE A 22 5.07 0.19 14.71
N ILE A 23 4.88 -0.74 13.78
CA ILE A 23 5.44 -2.11 13.87
C ILE A 23 6.97 -2.04 13.87
N ALA A 24 7.56 -1.28 12.96
CA ALA A 24 9.01 -1.15 12.84
C ALA A 24 9.63 -0.47 14.07
N ALA A 25 8.98 0.56 14.63
CA ALA A 25 9.40 1.23 15.86
C ALA A 25 9.40 0.27 17.05
N LYS A 26 8.30 -0.47 17.25
CA LYS A 26 8.20 -1.47 18.33
C LYS A 26 9.23 -2.59 18.17
N ALA A 27 9.42 -3.12 16.96
CA ALA A 27 10.42 -4.14 16.66
C ALA A 27 11.87 -3.64 16.87
N SER A 28 12.11 -2.35 16.66
CA SER A 28 13.42 -1.71 16.87
C SER A 28 13.67 -1.30 18.32
N GLY A 29 12.68 -1.49 19.22
CA GLY A 29 12.76 -1.10 20.63
C GLY A 29 12.63 0.42 20.80
N VAL A 30 11.91 1.09 19.90
CA VAL A 30 11.55 2.50 20.04
C VAL A 30 10.24 2.62 20.81
N LYS A 31 10.21 3.56 21.75
CA LYS A 31 9.02 3.88 22.52
C LYS A 31 8.06 4.69 21.67
N VAL A 32 6.87 4.14 21.43
CA VAL A 32 5.79 4.85 20.74
C VAL A 32 4.88 5.46 21.81
N ASN A 33 4.80 6.77 21.81
CA ASN A 33 4.02 7.54 22.79
C ASN A 33 2.53 7.52 22.44
N GLU A 34 2.20 7.71 21.15
CA GLU A 34 0.83 7.70 20.68
C GLU A 34 0.73 7.08 19.29
N PHE A 35 -0.30 6.26 19.09
CA PHE A 35 -0.76 5.79 17.78
C PHE A 35 -2.20 6.25 17.60
N ALA A 36 -2.44 7.15 16.66
CA ALA A 36 -3.74 7.77 16.46
C ALA A 36 -4.28 7.55 15.05
N ILE A 37 -5.59 7.26 14.98
CA ILE A 37 -6.38 7.21 13.74
C ILE A 37 -7.20 8.48 13.69
N GLY A 38 -7.09 9.23 12.59
CA GLY A 38 -7.76 10.49 12.38
C GLY A 38 -7.06 11.67 13.06
N MET A 39 -7.67 12.84 12.93
CA MET A 39 -7.20 14.12 13.48
C MET A 39 -8.20 14.77 14.42
N GLY A 40 -7.74 15.80 15.14
CA GLY A 40 -8.56 16.58 16.07
C GLY A 40 -8.69 15.98 17.47
N PRO A 41 -9.73 16.34 18.25
CA PRO A 41 -9.95 15.81 19.58
C PRO A 41 -10.16 14.31 19.59
N ALA A 42 -9.63 13.61 20.59
CA ALA A 42 -9.82 12.16 20.67
C ALA A 42 -11.20 11.84 21.25
N ILE A 43 -11.93 10.96 20.54
CA ILE A 43 -13.22 10.39 20.97
C ILE A 43 -12.97 9.25 21.93
N ILE A 44 -12.05 8.37 21.57
CA ILE A 44 -11.68 7.19 22.36
C ILE A 44 -10.20 7.20 22.60
N LYS A 45 -9.79 6.96 23.86
CA LYS A 45 -8.38 6.81 24.25
C LYS A 45 -8.23 5.56 25.07
N LYS A 46 -7.21 4.77 24.76
CA LYS A 46 -6.84 3.60 25.55
C LYS A 46 -5.34 3.50 25.67
N LYS A 47 -4.82 3.55 26.88
CA LYS A 47 -3.40 3.32 27.13
C LYS A 47 -3.12 1.84 27.31
N LYS A 48 -2.13 1.30 26.58
CA LYS A 48 -1.64 -0.07 26.72
C LYS A 48 -0.11 -0.05 26.75
N GLY A 49 0.46 -0.37 27.88
CA GLY A 49 1.89 -0.18 28.13
C GLY A 49 2.26 1.30 28.04
N ASP A 50 3.30 1.62 27.28
CA ASP A 50 3.77 2.99 27.09
C ASP A 50 3.04 3.73 25.96
N THR A 51 2.19 3.05 25.20
CA THR A 51 1.52 3.62 24.03
C THR A 51 0.08 4.00 24.33
N LEU A 52 -0.29 5.24 23.97
CA LEU A 52 -1.65 5.71 23.94
C LEU A 52 -2.24 5.43 22.54
N TYR A 53 -3.30 4.65 22.48
CA TYR A 53 -4.08 4.43 21.26
C TYR A 53 -5.25 5.39 21.27
N ALA A 54 -5.42 6.17 20.20
CA ALA A 54 -6.47 7.17 20.10
C ALA A 54 -7.25 7.05 18.80
N TRP A 55 -8.57 7.21 18.89
CA TRP A 55 -9.43 7.46 17.74
C TRP A 55 -9.96 8.88 17.82
N ARG A 56 -9.80 9.65 16.74
CA ARG A 56 -10.07 11.09 16.72
C ARG A 56 -11.30 11.42 15.87
N VAL A 57 -11.84 12.61 16.06
CA VAL A 57 -13.14 13.05 15.47
C VAL A 57 -13.12 13.06 13.96
N PHE A 58 -12.06 13.58 13.35
CA PHE A 58 -12.00 13.67 11.90
C PHE A 58 -11.33 12.43 11.33
N PRO A 59 -12.07 11.60 10.56
CA PRO A 59 -11.55 10.36 9.99
C PRO A 59 -10.67 10.65 8.75
N ILE A 60 -9.70 11.52 8.91
CA ILE A 60 -8.73 11.90 7.88
C ILE A 60 -7.38 12.01 8.54
N GLY A 61 -6.43 11.19 8.06
CA GLY A 61 -5.09 11.17 8.59
C GLY A 61 -4.91 10.27 9.81
N GLY A 62 -3.73 10.28 10.33
CA GLY A 62 -3.30 9.53 11.51
C GLY A 62 -1.87 9.88 11.83
N TYR A 63 -1.34 9.35 12.90
CA TYR A 63 0.07 9.48 13.21
C TYR A 63 0.58 8.44 14.21
N CYS A 64 1.87 8.19 14.14
CA CYS A 64 2.61 7.36 15.06
C CYS A 64 3.70 8.21 15.73
N ALA A 65 3.40 8.81 16.90
CA ALA A 65 4.35 9.65 17.62
C ALA A 65 5.37 8.81 18.39
N MET A 66 6.64 8.97 18.07
CA MET A 66 7.74 8.26 18.70
C MET A 66 8.49 9.16 19.66
N GLU A 67 9.02 8.59 20.74
CA GLU A 67 9.88 9.31 21.67
C GLU A 67 11.15 9.76 20.98
N GLY A 68 11.51 11.05 21.12
CA GLY A 68 12.74 11.62 20.55
C GLY A 68 12.75 11.70 19.02
N GLU A 69 11.60 11.81 18.37
CA GLU A 69 11.48 11.95 16.91
C GLU A 69 11.78 13.41 16.50
N ASP A 70 11.10 14.38 17.09
CA ASP A 70 11.25 15.81 16.76
C ASP A 70 12.33 16.50 17.58
N ASN A 71 12.54 16.06 18.80
CA ASN A 71 13.49 16.65 19.72
C ASN A 71 14.39 15.56 20.32
N GLY A 72 15.60 15.94 20.73
CA GLY A 72 16.49 15.04 21.47
C GLY A 72 15.82 14.51 22.74
N SER A 73 16.08 13.27 23.10
CA SER A 73 15.61 12.65 24.33
C SER A 73 16.73 11.82 24.95
N GLU A 74 16.81 11.81 26.27
CA GLU A 74 17.76 10.98 27.02
C GLU A 74 17.25 9.54 27.23
N ASP A 75 15.98 9.26 26.85
CA ASP A 75 15.40 7.92 26.97
C ASP A 75 16.12 6.94 26.01
N GLY A 76 16.62 5.84 26.56
CA GLY A 76 17.26 4.79 25.75
C GLY A 76 16.32 4.14 24.70
N GLY A 77 15.00 4.30 24.85
CA GLY A 77 13.96 3.92 23.90
C GLY A 77 13.65 5.00 22.85
N ALA A 78 14.33 6.15 22.87
CA ALA A 78 14.07 7.21 21.92
C ALA A 78 14.56 6.88 20.50
N PHE A 79 13.83 7.33 19.49
CA PHE A 79 14.17 7.18 18.07
C PHE A 79 15.54 7.75 17.75
N CYS A 80 15.85 8.98 18.25
CA CYS A 80 17.13 9.64 18.01
C CYS A 80 18.34 8.85 18.54
N ASN A 81 18.15 8.01 19.57
CA ASN A 81 19.21 7.21 20.21
C ASN A 81 19.38 5.83 19.56
N LYS A 82 18.60 5.48 18.53
CA LYS A 82 18.76 4.23 17.80
C LYS A 82 19.80 4.33 16.69
N SER A 83 20.40 3.18 16.36
CA SER A 83 21.34 3.11 15.25
C SER A 83 20.72 3.54 13.93
N LEU A 84 21.53 4.09 13.03
CA LEU A 84 21.06 4.58 11.73
C LEU A 84 20.24 3.56 10.93
N PRO A 85 20.63 2.25 10.82
CA PRO A 85 19.82 1.27 10.09
C PRO A 85 18.42 1.09 10.68
N LYS A 86 18.29 1.13 12.03
CA LYS A 86 16.96 1.02 12.69
C LYS A 86 16.09 2.22 12.38
N ARG A 87 16.66 3.44 12.41
CA ARG A 87 15.93 4.66 12.05
C ARG A 87 15.47 4.63 10.60
N MET A 88 16.37 4.23 9.67
CA MET A 88 16.02 4.09 8.27
C MET A 88 14.90 3.05 8.06
N LEU A 89 14.99 1.88 8.73
CA LEU A 89 13.95 0.87 8.66
C LEU A 89 12.58 1.43 9.09
N ILE A 90 12.55 2.17 10.19
CA ILE A 90 11.30 2.79 10.70
C ILE A 90 10.75 3.79 9.68
N VAL A 91 11.60 4.66 9.12
CA VAL A 91 11.16 5.69 8.16
C VAL A 91 10.60 5.07 6.87
N VAL A 92 11.22 4.00 6.35
CA VAL A 92 10.74 3.37 5.10
C VAL A 92 9.59 2.39 5.31
N ALA A 93 9.33 1.96 6.56
CA ALA A 93 8.34 0.92 6.87
C ALA A 93 6.92 1.30 6.46
N GLY A 94 6.54 2.58 6.56
CA GLY A 94 5.25 3.07 6.11
C GLY A 94 5.05 2.85 4.60
N VAL A 95 6.05 3.24 3.81
CA VAL A 95 6.02 3.05 2.34
C VAL A 95 5.99 1.57 1.98
N ILE A 96 6.79 0.74 2.66
CA ILE A 96 6.82 -0.72 2.43
C ILE A 96 5.44 -1.32 2.70
N MET A 97 4.76 -0.93 3.78
CA MET A 97 3.42 -1.43 4.08
C MET A 97 2.39 -1.05 3.01
N ASN A 98 2.47 0.15 2.45
CA ASN A 98 1.62 0.57 1.34
C ASN A 98 1.91 -0.22 0.06
N LEU A 99 3.17 -0.53 -0.24
CA LEU A 99 3.54 -1.41 -1.36
C LEU A 99 3.00 -2.83 -1.17
N VAL A 100 3.10 -3.38 0.05
CA VAL A 100 2.53 -4.70 0.37
C VAL A 100 1.00 -4.68 0.21
N LEU A 101 0.32 -3.63 0.68
CA LEU A 101 -1.12 -3.46 0.48
C LEU A 101 -1.48 -3.43 -1.01
N GLY A 102 -0.78 -2.62 -1.80
CA GLY A 102 -0.99 -2.52 -3.24
C GLY A 102 -0.78 -3.86 -3.96
N TYR A 103 0.27 -4.60 -3.57
CA TYR A 103 0.52 -5.93 -4.10
C TYR A 103 -0.61 -6.92 -3.76
N ILE A 104 -1.10 -6.92 -2.51
CA ILE A 104 -2.21 -7.78 -2.10
C ILE A 104 -3.47 -7.46 -2.91
N ILE A 105 -3.80 -6.17 -3.07
CA ILE A 105 -4.96 -5.73 -3.85
C ILE A 105 -4.83 -6.19 -5.31
N LEU A 106 -3.64 -6.04 -5.90
CA LEU A 106 -3.36 -6.50 -7.26
C LEU A 106 -3.56 -8.01 -7.40
N CYS A 107 -3.01 -8.80 -6.47
CA CYS A 107 -3.19 -10.26 -6.47
C CYS A 107 -4.66 -10.65 -6.37
N ILE A 108 -5.44 -10.01 -5.49
CA ILE A 108 -6.87 -10.27 -5.33
C ILE A 108 -7.64 -9.89 -6.60
N SER A 109 -7.32 -8.74 -7.19
CA SER A 109 -7.95 -8.27 -8.44
C SER A 109 -7.69 -9.23 -9.58
N THR A 110 -6.43 -9.65 -9.75
CA THR A 110 -6.04 -10.61 -10.79
C THR A 110 -6.68 -11.98 -10.59
N ALA A 111 -6.74 -12.46 -9.33
CA ALA A 111 -7.38 -13.75 -9.01
C ALA A 111 -8.90 -13.77 -9.24
N ARG A 112 -9.54 -12.60 -9.24
CA ARG A 112 -10.98 -12.43 -9.50
C ARG A 112 -11.30 -12.06 -10.96
N SER A 113 -10.28 -11.80 -11.76
CA SER A 113 -10.46 -11.52 -13.17
C SER A 113 -10.83 -12.81 -13.93
N ASP A 114 -11.82 -12.74 -14.82
CA ASP A 114 -12.25 -13.86 -15.67
C ASP A 114 -11.19 -14.28 -16.70
N GLY A 115 -10.08 -13.58 -16.76
CA GLY A 115 -8.92 -13.86 -17.60
C GLY A 115 -7.88 -12.74 -17.53
N ILE A 116 -6.64 -13.09 -17.82
CA ILE A 116 -5.55 -12.12 -18.00
C ILE A 116 -5.44 -11.88 -19.51
N ALA A 117 -5.57 -10.62 -19.93
CA ALA A 117 -5.34 -10.26 -21.31
C ALA A 117 -3.88 -10.59 -21.68
N THR A 118 -3.70 -11.48 -22.65
CA THR A 118 -2.39 -11.91 -23.17
C THR A 118 -2.29 -11.55 -24.65
N THR A 119 -1.10 -11.65 -25.20
CA THR A 119 -0.87 -11.50 -26.64
C THR A 119 -1.34 -12.71 -27.46
N THR A 120 -1.87 -13.75 -26.80
CA THR A 120 -2.39 -14.96 -27.44
C THR A 120 -3.84 -14.78 -27.88
N ILE A 121 -4.16 -15.15 -29.12
CA ILE A 121 -5.52 -15.11 -29.67
C ILE A 121 -6.37 -16.18 -29.01
N SER A 122 -7.37 -15.78 -28.22
CA SER A 122 -8.27 -16.69 -27.53
C SER A 122 -9.52 -17.00 -28.35
N TRP A 123 -10.00 -16.03 -29.12
CA TRP A 123 -11.20 -16.14 -29.96
C TRP A 123 -11.23 -15.04 -31.03
N PHE A 124 -12.06 -15.19 -32.04
CA PHE A 124 -12.33 -14.17 -33.05
C PHE A 124 -13.77 -13.71 -32.95
N GLU A 125 -14.01 -12.41 -33.18
CA GLU A 125 -15.37 -11.92 -33.40
C GLU A 125 -15.93 -12.41 -34.71
N ASP A 126 -17.25 -12.48 -34.81
CA ASP A 126 -17.94 -12.85 -36.01
C ASP A 126 -17.52 -11.92 -37.19
N ASN A 127 -17.10 -12.51 -38.29
CA ASN A 127 -16.58 -11.79 -39.47
C ASN A 127 -15.20 -11.11 -39.29
N ALA A 128 -14.37 -11.54 -38.34
CA ALA A 128 -13.00 -11.02 -38.20
C ALA A 128 -12.16 -11.31 -39.45
N MET A 129 -11.72 -10.27 -40.17
CA MET A 129 -10.88 -10.40 -41.37
C MET A 129 -9.50 -11.02 -41.07
N SER A 130 -9.02 -10.87 -39.82
CA SER A 130 -7.78 -11.49 -39.35
C SER A 130 -7.80 -13.01 -39.37
N GLN A 131 -8.97 -13.64 -39.11
CA GLN A 131 -9.13 -15.08 -39.23
C GLN A 131 -9.04 -15.54 -40.69
N SER A 132 -9.67 -14.80 -41.62
CA SER A 132 -9.59 -15.11 -43.07
C SER A 132 -8.19 -14.83 -43.64
N ALA A 133 -7.38 -14.01 -42.99
CA ALA A 133 -5.98 -13.77 -43.31
C ALA A 133 -5.01 -14.86 -42.82
N GLY A 134 -5.52 -15.88 -42.10
CA GLY A 134 -4.75 -17.04 -41.70
C GLY A 134 -4.36 -17.12 -40.21
N LEU A 135 -4.74 -16.16 -39.40
CA LEU A 135 -4.53 -16.23 -37.94
C LEU A 135 -5.45 -17.26 -37.32
N GLN A 136 -4.95 -17.98 -36.31
CA GLN A 136 -5.66 -19.06 -35.61
C GLN A 136 -5.79 -18.80 -34.14
N VAL A 137 -6.77 -19.38 -33.49
CA VAL A 137 -6.87 -19.40 -32.03
C VAL A 137 -5.66 -20.16 -31.49
N GLY A 138 -4.97 -19.55 -30.51
CA GLY A 138 -3.72 -20.05 -29.95
C GLY A 138 -2.47 -19.40 -30.52
N ASP A 139 -2.56 -18.62 -31.61
CA ASP A 139 -1.42 -17.85 -32.11
C ASP A 139 -1.05 -16.74 -31.11
N GLU A 140 0.25 -16.52 -30.93
CA GLU A 140 0.79 -15.45 -30.12
C GLU A 140 1.31 -14.31 -31.01
N ILE A 141 0.81 -13.10 -30.78
CA ILE A 141 1.26 -11.90 -31.47
C ILE A 141 2.52 -11.41 -30.79
N ILE A 142 3.68 -11.59 -31.41
CA ILE A 142 4.98 -11.22 -30.87
C ILE A 142 5.50 -9.90 -31.43
N GLU A 143 5.01 -9.46 -32.58
CA GLU A 143 5.46 -8.26 -33.26
C GLU A 143 4.36 -7.71 -34.18
N VAL A 144 4.22 -6.37 -34.22
CA VAL A 144 3.36 -5.65 -35.16
C VAL A 144 4.14 -4.48 -35.74
N ASN A 145 4.18 -4.41 -37.09
CA ASN A 145 4.89 -3.35 -37.82
C ASN A 145 6.37 -3.16 -37.42
N GLY A 146 7.08 -4.25 -37.09
CA GLY A 146 8.48 -4.17 -36.66
C GLY A 146 8.68 -3.79 -35.19
N MET A 147 7.62 -3.59 -34.43
CA MET A 147 7.66 -3.35 -32.99
C MET A 147 7.27 -4.59 -32.22
N ARG A 148 8.12 -5.01 -31.29
CA ARG A 148 7.86 -6.16 -30.43
C ARG A 148 6.77 -5.84 -29.41
N ILE A 149 5.82 -6.73 -29.28
CA ILE A 149 4.71 -6.61 -28.32
C ILE A 149 5.00 -7.46 -27.09
N PHE A 150 4.79 -6.90 -25.90
CA PHE A 150 4.93 -7.57 -24.62
C PHE A 150 3.61 -7.63 -23.85
N THR A 151 2.70 -6.71 -24.13
CA THR A 151 1.40 -6.62 -23.47
C THR A 151 0.31 -6.31 -24.49
N THR A 152 -0.95 -6.48 -24.10
CA THR A 152 -2.11 -6.11 -24.93
C THR A 152 -2.32 -4.59 -25.03
N MET A 153 -1.48 -3.78 -24.37
CA MET A 153 -1.55 -2.32 -24.38
C MET A 153 -0.49 -1.69 -25.31
N ASP A 154 0.42 -2.48 -25.84
CA ASP A 154 1.42 -2.05 -26.83
C ASP A 154 0.76 -1.92 -28.20
#